data_1112629e2f9f206eb6e09cf4334dbb1a
#
_entry.id   1112629e2f9f206eb6e09cf4334dbb1a
#
_cell.length_a   1.000
_cell.length_b   1.000
_cell.length_c   1.000
_cell.angle_alpha   90.00
_cell.angle_beta   90.00
_cell.angle_gamma   90.00
#
_symmetry.space_group_name_H-M   'P 1'
#
loop_
_entity.id
_entity.type
_entity.pdbx_description
1 polymer ?
#
loop_
_entity_poly.entity_id
_entity_poly.type
_entity_poly.pdbx_seq_one_letter_code
_entity_poly.pdbx_strand_id
1 'polypeptide(L)'
;AGNRDPRPEMTLSAPSATSSFHAAIIDLDGTMVDTLGDFVVVLHHTLADLGCHPIEIARVDRAFVELTVGKGTEDLLRRTLAHAWGLPDDDPEAAAAVPQAWQHYQGHYTRLNGLHSDVYPGVPEGLAQLSALGLPLACLTNKPTAFAEQLLERKGLRAHFQHVFGGDAFARKKPDPLPLLKTCEALGTSPAHTVMVGDSSNDAQAANAAGCPIILVTYGYNHGHPIAEVPALAHVDRLDAVPWSRWRA
;
A
#
# COMPACT_ATOMS: atom_id res chain seq x y z
N ALA A 1 44.02 6.57 -12.38
CA ALA A 1 43.57 5.43 -11.59
C ALA A 1 42.22 5.82 -10.98
N GLY A 2 41.15 5.42 -11.65
CA GLY A 2 39.78 5.71 -11.18
C GLY A 2 39.25 4.55 -10.33
N ASN A 3 39.01 4.84 -9.10
CA ASN A 3 38.39 3.93 -8.15
C ASN A 3 36.88 3.88 -8.49
N ARG A 4 36.40 2.76 -9.06
CA ARG A 4 34.97 2.48 -9.21
C ARG A 4 34.50 1.84 -7.93
N ASP A 5 33.67 2.56 -7.20
CA ASP A 5 32.93 2.05 -6.05
C ASP A 5 32.08 0.84 -6.47
N PRO A 6 32.20 -0.33 -5.83
CA PRO A 6 31.37 -1.48 -6.17
C PRO A 6 29.95 -1.20 -5.67
N ARG A 7 28.98 -1.24 -6.60
CA ARG A 7 27.54 -1.26 -6.25
C ARG A 7 27.29 -2.47 -5.35
N PRO A 8 26.46 -2.35 -4.31
CA PRO A 8 26.12 -3.49 -3.46
C PRO A 8 25.45 -4.57 -4.32
N GLU A 9 26.06 -5.73 -4.36
CA GLU A 9 25.47 -6.93 -4.97
C GLU A 9 24.20 -7.29 -4.22
N MET A 10 23.10 -7.32 -4.95
CA MET A 10 21.80 -7.76 -4.50
C MET A 10 21.91 -9.25 -4.14
N THR A 11 21.95 -9.57 -2.84
CA THR A 11 21.92 -10.96 -2.37
C THR A 11 20.50 -11.49 -2.57
N LEU A 12 20.28 -12.09 -3.75
CA LEU A 12 19.13 -12.92 -4.01
C LEU A 12 19.34 -14.24 -3.26
N SER A 13 18.61 -14.46 -2.18
CA SER A 13 18.45 -15.83 -1.65
C SER A 13 17.83 -16.67 -2.77
N ALA A 14 18.57 -17.67 -3.24
CA ALA A 14 18.09 -18.56 -4.29
C ALA A 14 16.81 -19.26 -3.79
N PRO A 15 15.66 -19.08 -4.44
CA PRO A 15 14.50 -19.91 -4.15
C PRO A 15 14.80 -21.33 -4.58
N SER A 16 14.38 -22.30 -3.76
CA SER A 16 14.34 -23.70 -4.16
C SER A 16 13.55 -23.83 -5.46
N ALA A 17 14.13 -24.50 -6.44
CA ALA A 17 13.61 -24.88 -7.74
C ALA A 17 12.19 -24.41 -8.12
N THR A 18 12.11 -23.50 -9.12
CA THR A 18 10.99 -23.30 -10.04
C THR A 18 9.63 -22.92 -9.46
N SER A 19 9.52 -21.81 -8.75
CA SER A 19 8.21 -21.18 -8.55
C SER A 19 7.90 -20.29 -9.75
N SER A 20 7.02 -20.75 -10.63
CA SER A 20 6.47 -19.93 -11.70
C SER A 20 5.29 -19.12 -11.15
N PHE A 21 5.25 -17.82 -11.44
CA PHE A 21 4.07 -17.00 -11.09
C PHE A 21 3.06 -17.04 -12.23
N HIS A 22 1.80 -17.20 -11.84
CA HIS A 22 0.65 -17.21 -12.75
C HIS A 22 -0.20 -15.94 -12.61
N ALA A 23 -0.01 -15.18 -11.54
CA ALA A 23 -0.68 -13.91 -11.28
C ALA A 23 0.14 -13.05 -10.33
N ALA A 24 -0.20 -11.76 -10.26
CA ALA A 24 0.35 -10.85 -9.26
C ALA A 24 -0.75 -10.04 -8.58
N ILE A 25 -0.58 -9.83 -7.28
CA ILE A 25 -1.37 -8.94 -6.44
C ILE A 25 -0.47 -7.78 -6.02
N ILE A 26 -0.91 -6.55 -6.22
CA ILE A 26 -0.10 -5.36 -5.97
C ILE A 26 -0.85 -4.41 -5.03
N ASP A 27 -0.19 -3.97 -3.96
CA ASP A 27 -0.71 -2.93 -3.08
C ASP A 27 -0.66 -1.55 -3.74
N LEU A 28 -1.36 -0.58 -3.19
CA LEU A 28 -1.54 0.74 -3.78
C LEU A 28 -0.73 1.82 -3.07
N ASP A 29 -1.14 2.20 -1.85
CA ASP A 29 -0.52 3.29 -1.09
C ASP A 29 0.89 2.89 -0.65
N GLY A 30 1.92 3.66 -1.05
CA GLY A 30 3.31 3.37 -0.73
C GLY A 30 3.98 2.33 -1.65
N THR A 31 3.21 1.65 -2.49
CA THR A 31 3.72 0.64 -3.43
C THR A 31 3.66 1.14 -4.87
N MET A 32 2.51 1.57 -5.36
CA MET A 32 2.35 2.14 -6.69
C MET A 32 2.30 3.66 -6.70
N VAL A 33 1.72 4.26 -5.66
CA VAL A 33 1.50 5.70 -5.56
C VAL A 33 1.98 6.23 -4.21
N ASP A 34 2.75 7.30 -4.22
CA ASP A 34 3.04 8.10 -3.03
C ASP A 34 1.82 8.97 -2.71
N THR A 35 1.02 8.53 -1.75
CA THR A 35 -0.26 9.14 -1.38
C THR A 35 -0.19 10.00 -0.12
N LEU A 36 0.98 10.18 0.49
CA LEU A 36 1.11 10.94 1.74
C LEU A 36 0.59 12.36 1.62
N GLY A 37 0.83 13.02 0.49
CA GLY A 37 0.33 14.38 0.24
C GLY A 37 -1.20 14.46 0.23
N ASP A 38 -1.88 13.51 -0.40
CA ASP A 38 -3.35 13.43 -0.38
C ASP A 38 -3.87 13.26 1.05
N PHE A 39 -3.28 12.35 1.82
CA PHE A 39 -3.68 12.13 3.21
C PHE A 39 -3.50 13.37 4.08
N VAL A 40 -2.35 14.03 4.01
CA VAL A 40 -2.09 15.26 4.80
C VAL A 40 -3.15 16.32 4.53
N VAL A 41 -3.42 16.61 3.25
CA VAL A 41 -4.38 17.65 2.87
C VAL A 41 -5.79 17.29 3.31
N VAL A 42 -6.23 16.07 3.09
CA VAL A 42 -7.56 15.60 3.48
C VAL A 42 -7.74 15.60 4.99
N LEU A 43 -6.74 15.14 5.74
CA LEU A 43 -6.78 15.13 7.21
C LEU A 43 -6.82 16.56 7.78
N HIS A 44 -6.07 17.51 7.20
CA HIS A 44 -6.11 18.92 7.60
C HIS A 44 -7.51 19.50 7.43
N HIS A 45 -8.16 19.29 6.27
CA HIS A 45 -9.53 19.73 6.04
C HIS A 45 -10.52 19.07 7.01
N THR A 46 -10.36 17.77 7.26
CA THR A 46 -11.21 17.02 8.19
C THR A 46 -11.10 17.60 9.61
N LEU A 47 -9.89 17.85 10.10
CA LEU A 47 -9.66 18.44 11.43
C LEU A 47 -10.21 19.87 11.52
N ALA A 48 -10.09 20.66 10.47
CA ALA A 48 -10.64 22.01 10.41
C ALA A 48 -12.18 21.99 10.52
N ASP A 49 -12.85 21.07 9.81
CA ASP A 49 -14.31 20.91 9.88
C ASP A 49 -14.78 20.43 11.27
N LEU A 50 -13.93 19.73 12.01
CA LEU A 50 -14.18 19.34 13.40
C LEU A 50 -13.89 20.47 14.42
N GLY A 51 -13.45 21.64 13.94
CA GLY A 51 -13.17 22.81 14.78
C GLY A 51 -11.82 22.76 15.49
N CYS A 52 -10.88 21.92 15.05
CA CYS A 52 -9.53 21.87 15.61
C CYS A 52 -8.78 23.19 15.39
N HIS A 53 -7.97 23.56 16.37
CA HIS A 53 -7.13 24.76 16.28
C HIS A 53 -5.99 24.56 15.25
N PRO A 54 -5.53 25.60 14.53
CA PRO A 54 -4.43 25.48 13.57
C PRO A 54 -3.17 24.81 14.09
N ILE A 55 -2.84 24.98 15.38
CA ILE A 55 -1.69 24.31 16.02
C ILE A 55 -1.90 22.81 16.12
N GLU A 56 -3.12 22.35 16.39
CA GLU A 56 -3.47 20.93 16.45
C GLU A 56 -3.41 20.30 15.06
N ILE A 57 -3.93 21.00 14.06
CA ILE A 57 -3.87 20.58 12.65
C ILE A 57 -2.42 20.46 12.19
N ALA A 58 -1.57 21.43 12.53
CA ALA A 58 -0.15 21.44 12.13
C ALA A 58 0.66 20.28 12.70
N ARG A 59 0.20 19.61 13.78
CA ARG A 59 0.84 18.38 14.31
C ARG A 59 0.72 17.21 13.34
N VAL A 60 -0.32 17.19 12.51
CA VAL A 60 -0.57 16.12 11.52
C VAL A 60 0.22 16.45 10.26
N ASP A 61 1.49 16.23 10.31
CA ASP A 61 2.42 16.45 9.21
C ASP A 61 2.66 15.16 8.39
N ARG A 62 3.49 15.28 7.35
CA ARG A 62 3.85 14.15 6.48
C ARG A 62 4.51 13.01 7.26
N ALA A 63 5.38 13.33 8.21
CA ALA A 63 6.09 12.32 9.01
C ALA A 63 5.12 11.51 9.89
N PHE A 64 4.15 12.19 10.53
CA PHE A 64 3.09 11.51 11.27
C PHE A 64 2.25 10.59 10.37
N VAL A 65 1.85 11.07 9.20
CA VAL A 65 1.03 10.28 8.26
C VAL A 65 1.79 9.06 7.76
N GLU A 66 3.07 9.19 7.44
CA GLU A 66 3.93 8.07 7.01
C GLU A 66 3.99 6.94 8.06
N LEU A 67 4.04 7.29 9.33
CA LEU A 67 4.05 6.32 10.44
C LEU A 67 2.68 5.67 10.69
N THR A 68 1.60 6.28 10.20
CA THR A 68 0.23 5.93 10.60
C THR A 68 -0.55 5.22 9.50
N VAL A 69 -0.31 5.58 8.22
CA VAL A 69 -1.05 5.06 7.07
C VAL A 69 -0.80 3.55 6.85
N GLY A 70 -1.80 2.85 6.31
CA GLY A 70 -1.69 1.45 5.86
C GLY A 70 -2.57 0.45 6.61
N LYS A 71 -3.08 0.80 7.81
CA LYS A 71 -3.96 -0.07 8.61
C LYS A 71 -5.46 0.15 8.37
N GLY A 72 -5.80 0.98 7.39
CA GLY A 72 -7.17 1.35 7.03
C GLY A 72 -7.59 2.70 7.60
N THR A 73 -8.67 3.24 7.04
CA THR A 73 -9.09 4.63 7.29
C THR A 73 -9.56 4.87 8.72
N GLU A 74 -10.24 3.91 9.33
CA GLU A 74 -10.71 4.03 10.73
C GLU A 74 -9.54 4.19 11.70
N ASP A 75 -8.50 3.35 11.56
CA ASP A 75 -7.28 3.46 12.36
C ASP A 75 -6.56 4.78 12.11
N LEU A 76 -6.45 5.20 10.85
CA LEU A 76 -5.86 6.49 10.49
C LEU A 76 -6.57 7.66 11.16
N LEU A 77 -7.90 7.72 11.07
CA LEU A 77 -8.70 8.80 11.67
C LEU A 77 -8.59 8.82 13.20
N ARG A 78 -8.70 7.67 13.85
CA ARG A 78 -8.58 7.57 15.30
C ARG A 78 -7.23 8.09 15.79
N ARG A 79 -6.14 7.64 15.18
CA ARG A 79 -4.78 8.08 15.53
C ARG A 79 -4.52 9.55 15.19
N THR A 80 -5.08 10.03 14.09
CA THR A 80 -5.00 11.43 13.69
C THR A 80 -5.66 12.35 14.74
N LEU A 81 -6.87 12.00 15.20
CA LEU A 81 -7.58 12.74 16.23
C LEU A 81 -6.82 12.75 17.56
N ALA A 82 -6.37 11.58 17.99
CA ALA A 82 -5.58 11.46 19.22
C ALA A 82 -4.30 12.32 19.15
N HIS A 83 -3.58 12.24 18.05
CA HIS A 83 -2.33 13.01 17.86
C HIS A 83 -2.58 14.54 17.80
N ALA A 84 -3.60 14.98 17.08
CA ALA A 84 -3.97 16.39 17.00
C ALA A 84 -4.32 16.96 18.38
N TRP A 85 -5.08 16.21 19.16
CA TRP A 85 -5.54 16.63 20.51
C TRP A 85 -4.50 16.39 21.61
N GLY A 86 -3.38 15.74 21.32
CA GLY A 86 -2.34 15.41 22.30
C GLY A 86 -2.75 14.30 23.27
N LEU A 87 -3.59 13.38 22.82
CA LEU A 87 -4.09 12.22 23.55
C LEU A 87 -3.31 10.95 23.20
N PRO A 88 -3.36 9.89 24.05
CA PRO A 88 -2.87 8.56 23.68
C PRO A 88 -3.59 7.99 22.45
N ASP A 89 -2.90 7.14 21.67
CA ASP A 89 -3.43 6.55 20.44
C ASP A 89 -4.73 5.74 20.65
N ASP A 90 -4.92 5.17 21.82
CA ASP A 90 -6.07 4.34 22.19
C ASP A 90 -7.14 5.10 23.02
N ASP A 91 -7.05 6.42 23.05
CA ASP A 91 -7.94 7.26 23.84
C ASP A 91 -9.41 7.12 23.37
N PRO A 92 -10.36 6.88 24.28
CA PRO A 92 -11.77 6.67 23.94
C PRO A 92 -12.45 7.93 23.36
N GLU A 93 -11.99 9.13 23.68
CA GLU A 93 -12.52 10.37 23.11
C GLU A 93 -12.22 10.46 21.62
N ALA A 94 -10.98 10.17 21.23
CA ALA A 94 -10.59 10.08 19.82
C ALA A 94 -11.38 9.00 19.08
N ALA A 95 -11.53 7.82 19.68
CA ALA A 95 -12.31 6.74 19.10
C ALA A 95 -13.80 7.12 18.90
N ALA A 96 -14.41 7.81 19.86
CA ALA A 96 -15.80 8.26 19.78
C ALA A 96 -16.04 9.31 18.68
N ALA A 97 -15.03 10.08 18.29
CA ALA A 97 -15.13 11.11 17.26
C ALA A 97 -14.94 10.57 15.83
N VAL A 98 -14.46 9.33 15.67
CA VAL A 98 -14.19 8.72 14.34
C VAL A 98 -15.40 8.75 13.41
N PRO A 99 -16.65 8.42 13.82
CA PRO A 99 -17.79 8.44 12.91
C PRO A 99 -18.05 9.83 12.32
N GLN A 100 -17.92 10.89 13.11
CA GLN A 100 -18.07 12.27 12.62
C GLN A 100 -16.90 12.66 11.71
N ALA A 101 -15.67 12.35 12.09
CA ALA A 101 -14.48 12.57 11.27
C ALA A 101 -14.59 11.87 9.91
N TRP A 102 -15.10 10.64 9.89
CA TRP A 102 -15.31 9.88 8.66
C TRP A 102 -16.27 10.58 7.69
N GLN A 103 -17.34 11.19 8.16
CA GLN A 103 -18.28 11.93 7.32
C GLN A 103 -17.60 13.09 6.59
N HIS A 104 -16.78 13.89 7.29
CA HIS A 104 -16.01 14.97 6.69
C HIS A 104 -14.90 14.43 5.76
N TYR A 105 -14.17 13.44 6.23
CA TYR A 105 -13.08 12.81 5.50
C TYR A 105 -13.51 12.31 4.12
N GLN A 106 -14.62 11.58 4.03
CA GLN A 106 -15.14 11.06 2.76
C GLN A 106 -15.36 12.17 1.72
N GLY A 107 -15.98 13.27 2.14
CA GLY A 107 -16.27 14.41 1.26
C GLY A 107 -14.98 15.04 0.72
N HIS A 108 -14.00 15.26 1.57
CA HIS A 108 -12.70 15.81 1.15
C HIS A 108 -11.92 14.81 0.32
N TYR A 109 -11.87 13.55 0.73
CA TYR A 109 -11.11 12.53 0.01
C TYR A 109 -11.63 12.33 -1.41
N THR A 110 -12.96 12.28 -1.61
CA THR A 110 -13.57 12.16 -2.94
C THR A 110 -13.13 13.27 -3.89
N ARG A 111 -12.98 14.50 -3.39
CA ARG A 111 -12.55 15.65 -4.20
C ARG A 111 -11.04 15.67 -4.45
N LEU A 112 -10.24 15.34 -3.44
CA LEU A 112 -8.79 15.59 -3.40
C LEU A 112 -7.94 14.36 -3.74
N ASN A 113 -8.52 13.17 -3.70
CA ASN A 113 -7.84 11.90 -3.97
C ASN A 113 -7.12 11.94 -5.32
N GLY A 114 -5.81 11.76 -5.30
CA GLY A 114 -4.97 11.77 -6.49
C GLY A 114 -4.47 13.16 -6.94
N LEU A 115 -4.82 14.25 -6.24
CA LEU A 115 -4.38 15.61 -6.62
C LEU A 115 -3.03 15.99 -6.00
N HIS A 116 -2.64 15.36 -4.89
CA HIS A 116 -1.41 15.62 -4.13
C HIS A 116 -0.55 14.35 -3.98
N SER A 117 -0.62 13.48 -4.95
CA SER A 117 0.04 12.19 -4.99
C SER A 117 0.69 11.93 -6.34
N ASP A 118 1.76 11.14 -6.36
CA ASP A 118 2.52 10.81 -7.54
C ASP A 118 2.73 9.30 -7.67
N VAL A 119 2.72 8.80 -8.91
CA VAL A 119 3.08 7.42 -9.21
C VAL A 119 4.59 7.27 -9.02
N TYR A 120 5.01 6.24 -8.30
CA TYR A 120 6.44 5.99 -8.13
C TYR A 120 7.15 5.68 -9.46
N PRO A 121 8.39 6.13 -9.63
CA PRO A 121 9.18 5.80 -10.82
C PRO A 121 9.31 4.29 -11.01
N GLY A 122 9.11 3.82 -12.25
CA GLY A 122 9.21 2.40 -12.61
C GLY A 122 7.91 1.61 -12.41
N VAL A 123 6.86 2.19 -11.84
CA VAL A 123 5.56 1.50 -11.66
C VAL A 123 4.85 1.30 -12.99
N PRO A 124 4.66 2.30 -13.86
CA PRO A 124 4.03 2.08 -15.17
C PRO A 124 4.78 1.04 -16.01
N GLU A 125 6.10 1.10 -16.02
CA GLU A 125 6.96 0.19 -16.76
C GLU A 125 6.89 -1.23 -16.20
N GLY A 126 6.90 -1.39 -14.87
CA GLY A 126 6.76 -2.69 -14.21
C GLY A 126 5.41 -3.35 -14.45
N LEU A 127 4.31 -2.56 -14.40
CA LEU A 127 2.97 -3.06 -14.74
C LEU A 127 2.87 -3.46 -16.22
N ALA A 128 3.49 -2.69 -17.12
CA ALA A 128 3.55 -3.04 -18.54
C ALA A 128 4.33 -4.33 -18.78
N GLN A 129 5.42 -4.57 -18.07
CA GLN A 129 6.18 -5.83 -18.13
C GLN A 129 5.32 -7.02 -17.70
N LEU A 130 4.59 -6.92 -16.57
CA LEU A 130 3.68 -7.95 -16.09
C LEU A 130 2.55 -8.24 -17.08
N SER A 131 1.97 -7.19 -17.66
CA SER A 131 0.92 -7.31 -18.70
C SER A 131 1.46 -7.99 -19.95
N ALA A 132 2.68 -7.65 -20.40
CA ALA A 132 3.34 -8.27 -21.57
C ALA A 132 3.63 -9.76 -21.35
N LEU A 133 3.81 -10.19 -20.11
CA LEU A 133 3.93 -11.60 -19.75
C LEU A 133 2.59 -12.33 -19.70
N GLY A 134 1.47 -11.63 -19.87
CA GLY A 134 0.12 -12.21 -19.82
C GLY A 134 -0.33 -12.59 -18.40
N LEU A 135 0.30 -12.05 -17.37
CA LEU A 135 -0.08 -12.31 -15.99
C LEU A 135 -1.33 -11.50 -15.61
N PRO A 136 -2.41 -12.10 -15.13
CA PRO A 136 -3.54 -11.38 -14.56
C PRO A 136 -3.11 -10.65 -13.29
N LEU A 137 -3.56 -9.39 -13.16
CA LEU A 137 -3.20 -8.52 -12.04
C LEU A 137 -4.43 -8.14 -11.23
N ALA A 138 -4.28 -8.08 -9.92
CA ALA A 138 -5.23 -7.46 -9.01
C ALA A 138 -4.53 -6.42 -8.14
N CYS A 139 -5.22 -5.32 -7.86
CA CYS A 139 -4.84 -4.38 -6.81
C CYS A 139 -5.55 -4.80 -5.51
N LEU A 140 -4.79 -4.93 -4.42
CA LEU A 140 -5.33 -5.25 -3.10
C LEU A 140 -4.77 -4.28 -2.07
N THR A 141 -5.64 -3.46 -1.50
CA THR A 141 -5.28 -2.37 -0.58
C THR A 141 -6.19 -2.32 0.63
N ASN A 142 -5.71 -1.77 1.74
CA ASN A 142 -6.55 -1.48 2.91
C ASN A 142 -7.35 -0.16 2.77
N LYS A 143 -7.08 0.62 1.72
CA LYS A 143 -7.90 1.77 1.32
C LYS A 143 -9.31 1.32 0.91
N PRO A 144 -10.39 2.08 1.19
CA PRO A 144 -11.72 1.77 0.66
C PRO A 144 -11.74 1.60 -0.86
N THR A 145 -12.48 0.61 -1.35
CA THR A 145 -12.49 0.22 -2.78
C THR A 145 -12.81 1.38 -3.70
N ALA A 146 -13.83 2.19 -3.38
CA ALA A 146 -14.22 3.33 -4.21
C ALA A 146 -13.08 4.36 -4.36
N PHE A 147 -12.30 4.60 -3.32
CA PHE A 147 -11.16 5.50 -3.37
C PHE A 147 -9.97 4.88 -4.12
N ALA A 148 -9.76 3.58 -3.98
CA ALA A 148 -8.72 2.87 -4.74
C ALA A 148 -8.99 2.91 -6.24
N GLU A 149 -10.23 2.62 -6.65
CA GLU A 149 -10.68 2.70 -8.05
C GLU A 149 -10.45 4.11 -8.62
N GLN A 150 -10.94 5.14 -7.91
CA GLN A 150 -10.79 6.54 -8.34
C GLN A 150 -9.31 6.94 -8.48
N LEU A 151 -8.46 6.55 -7.54
CA LEU A 151 -7.03 6.86 -7.58
C LEU A 151 -6.35 6.19 -8.78
N LEU A 152 -6.60 4.90 -8.98
CA LEU A 152 -6.05 4.15 -10.11
C LEU A 152 -6.49 4.74 -11.46
N GLU A 153 -7.74 5.15 -11.59
CA GLU A 153 -8.24 5.82 -12.79
C GLU A 153 -7.53 7.16 -13.03
N ARG A 154 -7.45 8.01 -12.00
CA ARG A 154 -6.77 9.32 -12.10
C ARG A 154 -5.29 9.21 -12.43
N LYS A 155 -4.64 8.14 -12.00
CA LYS A 155 -3.21 7.87 -12.28
C LYS A 155 -2.97 7.08 -13.56
N GLY A 156 -4.03 6.71 -14.28
CA GLY A 156 -3.93 5.94 -15.54
C GLY A 156 -3.48 4.49 -15.34
N LEU A 157 -3.61 3.95 -14.13
CA LEU A 157 -3.16 2.60 -13.78
C LEU A 157 -4.29 1.56 -13.79
N ARG A 158 -5.57 2.00 -13.75
CA ARG A 158 -6.72 1.10 -13.58
C ARG A 158 -6.80 -0.02 -14.62
N ALA A 159 -6.46 0.28 -15.87
CA ALA A 159 -6.57 -0.66 -16.98
C ALA A 159 -5.66 -1.88 -16.88
N HIS A 160 -4.62 -1.84 -16.04
CA HIS A 160 -3.74 -2.99 -15.80
C HIS A 160 -4.39 -4.09 -14.96
N PHE A 161 -5.43 -3.78 -14.19
CA PHE A 161 -5.99 -4.67 -13.18
C PHE A 161 -7.32 -5.28 -13.59
N GLN A 162 -7.44 -6.60 -13.47
CA GLN A 162 -8.71 -7.32 -13.62
C GLN A 162 -9.63 -7.05 -12.43
N HIS A 163 -9.04 -6.98 -11.21
CA HIS A 163 -9.78 -6.75 -9.98
C HIS A 163 -9.10 -5.66 -9.15
N VAL A 164 -9.92 -4.88 -8.46
CA VAL A 164 -9.49 -3.92 -7.42
C VAL A 164 -10.29 -4.21 -6.16
N PHE A 165 -9.60 -4.61 -5.11
CA PHE A 165 -10.20 -4.92 -3.82
C PHE A 165 -9.64 -4.00 -2.75
N GLY A 166 -10.52 -3.23 -2.12
CA GLY A 166 -10.20 -2.35 -1.00
C GLY A 166 -10.41 -3.02 0.35
N GLY A 167 -10.16 -2.25 1.41
CA GLY A 167 -10.29 -2.72 2.79
C GLY A 167 -11.73 -3.07 3.22
N ASP A 168 -12.71 -2.67 2.43
CA ASP A 168 -14.15 -2.95 2.60
C ASP A 168 -14.67 -4.08 1.69
N ALA A 169 -13.80 -4.69 0.86
CA ALA A 169 -14.20 -5.73 -0.07
C ALA A 169 -14.48 -7.08 0.60
N PHE A 170 -13.84 -7.36 1.74
CA PHE A 170 -13.93 -8.64 2.46
C PHE A 170 -14.16 -8.41 3.95
N ALA A 171 -14.49 -9.48 4.67
CA ALA A 171 -14.75 -9.41 6.11
C ALA A 171 -13.55 -8.98 6.96
N ARG A 172 -12.35 -9.13 6.41
CA ARG A 172 -11.08 -8.75 7.05
C ARG A 172 -10.16 -8.08 6.03
N LYS A 173 -9.18 -7.31 6.52
CA LYS A 173 -8.15 -6.64 5.74
C LYS A 173 -6.74 -7.08 6.13
N LYS A 174 -5.72 -6.75 5.31
CA LYS A 174 -4.33 -7.02 5.65
C LYS A 174 -3.99 -6.42 7.03
N PRO A 175 -3.29 -7.13 7.91
CA PRO A 175 -2.43 -8.30 7.68
C PRO A 175 -3.15 -9.67 7.72
N ASP A 176 -4.47 -9.75 7.83
CA ASP A 176 -5.18 -11.04 7.73
C ASP A 176 -4.97 -11.64 6.32
N PRO A 177 -4.79 -12.97 6.20
CA PRO A 177 -4.61 -13.62 4.90
C PRO A 177 -5.87 -13.67 4.03
N LEU A 178 -7.06 -13.49 4.60
CA LEU A 178 -8.34 -13.64 3.89
C LEU A 178 -8.41 -12.84 2.59
N PRO A 179 -8.01 -11.54 2.54
CA PRO A 179 -8.06 -10.77 1.30
C PRO A 179 -7.20 -11.36 0.18
N LEU A 180 -6.00 -11.87 0.51
CA LEU A 180 -5.13 -12.49 -0.48
C LEU A 180 -5.71 -13.80 -1.00
N LEU A 181 -6.24 -14.64 -0.11
CA LEU A 181 -6.87 -15.91 -0.50
C LEU A 181 -8.06 -15.67 -1.45
N LYS A 182 -8.91 -14.70 -1.13
CA LYS A 182 -10.05 -14.30 -1.97
C LYS A 182 -9.63 -13.68 -3.30
N THR A 183 -8.54 -12.93 -3.30
CA THR A 183 -7.99 -12.35 -4.53
C THR A 183 -7.40 -13.44 -5.43
N CYS A 184 -6.70 -14.44 -4.88
CA CYS A 184 -6.23 -15.60 -5.62
C CYS A 184 -7.41 -16.37 -6.26
N GLU A 185 -8.50 -16.60 -5.52
CA GLU A 185 -9.73 -17.23 -6.06
C GLU A 185 -10.27 -16.42 -7.26
N ALA A 186 -10.36 -15.09 -7.12
CA ALA A 186 -10.86 -14.22 -8.18
C ALA A 186 -9.97 -14.21 -9.44
N LEU A 187 -8.65 -14.34 -9.25
CA LEU A 187 -7.68 -14.45 -10.36
C LEU A 187 -7.59 -15.87 -10.95
N GLY A 188 -8.24 -16.84 -10.35
CA GLY A 188 -8.19 -18.25 -10.79
C GLY A 188 -6.81 -18.90 -10.58
N THR A 189 -6.08 -18.50 -9.54
CA THR A 189 -4.73 -18.97 -9.24
C THR A 189 -4.63 -19.50 -7.80
N SER A 190 -3.54 -20.22 -7.51
CA SER A 190 -3.23 -20.64 -6.14
C SER A 190 -2.29 -19.64 -5.45
N PRO A 191 -2.32 -19.52 -4.11
CA PRO A 191 -1.41 -18.65 -3.38
C PRO A 191 0.07 -18.88 -3.71
N ALA A 192 0.50 -20.12 -3.81
CA ALA A 192 1.91 -20.46 -4.12
C ALA A 192 2.40 -19.95 -5.48
N HIS A 193 1.47 -19.72 -6.42
CA HIS A 193 1.75 -19.21 -7.76
C HIS A 193 1.30 -17.75 -7.97
N THR A 194 0.96 -17.06 -6.90
CA THR A 194 0.54 -15.66 -6.93
C THR A 194 1.51 -14.82 -6.11
N VAL A 195 2.29 -13.97 -6.78
CA VAL A 195 3.21 -13.09 -6.08
C VAL A 195 2.46 -11.87 -5.51
N MET A 196 2.70 -11.55 -4.26
CA MET A 196 2.30 -10.27 -3.65
C MET A 196 3.44 -9.26 -3.81
N VAL A 197 3.10 -8.02 -4.16
CA VAL A 197 4.03 -6.87 -4.13
C VAL A 197 3.45 -5.84 -3.17
N GLY A 198 4.26 -5.43 -2.21
CA GLY A 198 3.87 -4.45 -1.21
C GLY A 198 5.06 -3.67 -0.66
N ASP A 199 4.83 -2.84 0.34
CA ASP A 199 5.83 -1.94 0.94
C ASP A 199 5.93 -2.05 2.46
N SER A 200 5.11 -2.91 3.08
CA SER A 200 4.99 -2.95 4.53
C SER A 200 4.98 -4.36 5.12
N SER A 201 5.18 -4.42 6.44
CA SER A 201 5.02 -5.64 7.22
C SER A 201 3.58 -6.18 7.18
N ASN A 202 2.56 -5.33 6.97
CA ASN A 202 1.18 -5.77 6.78
C ASN A 202 1.03 -6.65 5.53
N ASP A 203 1.68 -6.25 4.43
CA ASP A 203 1.68 -7.02 3.18
C ASP A 203 2.41 -8.34 3.36
N ALA A 204 3.59 -8.30 3.98
CA ALA A 204 4.41 -9.49 4.22
C ALA A 204 3.70 -10.50 5.12
N GLN A 205 3.09 -10.06 6.22
CA GLN A 205 2.35 -10.93 7.14
C GLN A 205 1.14 -11.58 6.44
N ALA A 206 0.36 -10.80 5.69
CA ALA A 206 -0.77 -11.32 4.95
C ALA A 206 -0.34 -12.32 3.88
N ALA A 207 0.71 -12.02 3.11
CA ALA A 207 1.25 -12.89 2.07
C ALA A 207 1.78 -14.20 2.64
N ASN A 208 2.60 -14.14 3.69
CA ASN A 208 3.15 -15.32 4.35
C ASN A 208 2.05 -16.21 4.94
N ALA A 209 1.05 -15.62 5.60
CA ALA A 209 -0.08 -16.37 6.15
C ALA A 209 -0.97 -17.00 5.07
N ALA A 210 -1.08 -16.38 3.90
CA ALA A 210 -1.81 -16.92 2.75
C ALA A 210 -1.00 -17.95 1.94
N GLY A 211 0.32 -17.99 2.10
CA GLY A 211 1.22 -18.83 1.31
C GLY A 211 1.61 -18.21 -0.04
N CYS A 212 1.50 -16.88 -0.18
CA CYS A 212 1.96 -16.15 -1.35
C CYS A 212 3.43 -15.71 -1.18
N PRO A 213 4.30 -15.89 -2.19
CA PRO A 213 5.58 -15.21 -2.24
C PRO A 213 5.39 -13.69 -2.18
N ILE A 214 6.28 -12.98 -1.45
CA ILE A 214 6.23 -11.53 -1.28
C ILE A 214 7.47 -10.86 -1.84
N ILE A 215 7.30 -9.83 -2.64
CA ILE A 215 8.33 -8.86 -3.05
C ILE A 215 8.01 -7.53 -2.38
N LEU A 216 8.99 -6.94 -1.72
CA LEU A 216 8.84 -5.66 -1.03
C LEU A 216 9.59 -4.56 -1.78
N VAL A 217 8.90 -3.44 -2.01
CA VAL A 217 9.54 -2.22 -2.49
C VAL A 217 10.17 -1.47 -1.31
N THR A 218 11.29 -0.79 -1.55
CA THR A 218 12.09 -0.17 -0.50
C THR A 218 11.70 1.28 -0.20
N TYR A 219 10.89 1.89 -1.04
CA TYR A 219 10.57 3.32 -1.02
C TYR A 219 9.25 3.68 -0.33
N GLY A 220 8.48 2.69 0.14
CA GLY A 220 7.14 2.91 0.70
C GLY A 220 7.12 3.18 2.20
N TYR A 221 6.02 2.81 2.86
CA TYR A 221 5.74 3.13 4.27
C TYR A 221 5.65 1.87 5.11
N ASN A 222 6.56 1.71 6.07
CA ASN A 222 6.55 0.56 6.99
C ASN A 222 6.51 1.00 8.46
N HIS A 223 5.67 1.98 8.79
CA HIS A 223 5.44 2.42 10.17
C HIS A 223 6.72 2.78 10.94
N GLY A 224 7.73 3.33 10.26
CA GLY A 224 9.03 3.68 10.85
C GLY A 224 9.99 2.52 11.05
N HIS A 225 9.63 1.29 10.65
CA HIS A 225 10.51 0.12 10.73
C HIS A 225 11.24 -0.09 9.40
N PRO A 226 12.55 -0.47 9.42
CA PRO A 226 13.30 -0.75 8.20
C PRO A 226 12.67 -1.92 7.42
N ILE A 227 12.25 -1.67 6.19
CA ILE A 227 11.62 -2.71 5.36
C ILE A 227 12.61 -3.83 5.01
N ALA A 228 13.91 -3.53 4.94
CA ALA A 228 14.95 -4.51 4.66
C ALA A 228 15.05 -5.63 5.73
N GLU A 229 14.53 -5.40 6.94
CA GLU A 229 14.48 -6.41 8.00
C GLU A 229 13.28 -7.35 7.88
N VAL A 230 12.30 -7.03 7.03
CA VAL A 230 11.13 -7.87 6.80
C VAL A 230 11.49 -8.96 5.78
N PRO A 231 11.35 -10.27 6.11
CA PRO A 231 11.66 -11.35 5.19
C PRO A 231 10.79 -11.29 3.92
N ALA A 232 11.42 -11.38 2.75
CA ALA A 232 10.77 -11.35 1.45
C ALA A 232 11.58 -12.16 0.42
N LEU A 233 10.93 -12.52 -0.69
CA LEU A 233 11.59 -13.13 -1.84
C LEU A 233 12.64 -12.20 -2.45
N ALA A 234 12.32 -10.90 -2.52
CA ALA A 234 13.22 -9.85 -2.94
C ALA A 234 12.81 -8.50 -2.35
N HIS A 235 13.80 -7.60 -2.19
CA HIS A 235 13.60 -6.18 -1.93
C HIS A 235 14.06 -5.43 -3.18
N VAL A 236 13.22 -4.53 -3.70
CA VAL A 236 13.50 -3.79 -4.93
C VAL A 236 13.24 -2.30 -4.74
N ASP A 237 14.05 -1.48 -5.35
CA ASP A 237 13.93 -0.02 -5.31
C ASP A 237 13.07 0.54 -6.46
N ARG A 238 12.69 -0.31 -7.42
CA ARG A 238 11.81 0.01 -8.55
C ARG A 238 11.04 -1.24 -8.99
N LEU A 239 9.78 -1.08 -9.37
CA LEU A 239 8.95 -2.20 -9.82
C LEU A 239 9.43 -2.77 -11.17
N ASP A 240 9.95 -1.92 -12.05
CA ASP A 240 10.52 -2.32 -13.35
C ASP A 240 11.90 -2.99 -13.25
N ALA A 241 12.53 -2.96 -12.08
CA ALA A 241 13.78 -3.69 -11.82
C ALA A 241 13.58 -5.17 -11.46
N VAL A 242 12.33 -5.59 -11.22
CA VAL A 242 12.01 -6.98 -10.89
C VAL A 242 12.20 -7.86 -12.13
N PRO A 243 13.01 -8.95 -12.05
CA PRO A 243 13.24 -9.83 -13.19
C PRO A 243 12.06 -10.80 -13.41
N TRP A 244 10.88 -10.29 -13.75
CA TRP A 244 9.64 -11.03 -13.87
C TRP A 244 9.73 -12.26 -14.76
N SER A 245 10.53 -12.19 -15.84
CA SER A 245 10.73 -13.30 -16.77
C SER A 245 11.39 -14.54 -16.14
N ARG A 246 12.08 -14.39 -15.01
CA ARG A 246 12.72 -15.52 -14.31
C ARG A 246 11.71 -16.43 -13.60
N TRP A 247 10.51 -15.93 -13.33
CA TRP A 247 9.46 -16.64 -12.59
C TRP A 247 8.24 -16.95 -13.46
N ARG A 248 8.37 -16.84 -14.76
CA ARG A 248 7.33 -17.26 -15.71
C ARG A 248 7.34 -18.78 -15.84
N ALA A 249 6.11 -19.38 -15.88
CA ALA A 249 5.91 -20.79 -16.24
C ALA A 249 6.32 -21.09 -17.68
#